data_67276f56bc58e07c5b06913f2fdb05b1
#
_entry.id   67276f56bc58e07c5b06913f2fdb05b1
#
_cell.length_a   1.000
_cell.length_b   1.000
_cell.length_c   1.000
_cell.angle_alpha   90.00
_cell.angle_beta   90.00
_cell.angle_gamma   90.00
#
_symmetry.space_group_name_H-M   'P 1'
#
loop_
_entity.id
_entity.type
_entity.pdbx_description
1 polymer ?
#
loop_
_entity_poly.entity_id
_entity_poly.type
_entity_poly.pdbx_seq_one_letter_code
_entity_poly.pdbx_strand_id
1 'polypeptide(L)'
;MKNMRLLALVLFITFTLGACSDQGSNSTIKVAVSPTIPPMLFEKDGKYTGVDLEIFEGYCKSRGCSFKMTAYDWLGMLGAVSSGQADVAFSGISITDKRKEAMDFSNPYFISTWQLIGLQNRHIKINDLSDLKKYSIAYPTGSVFDDYVKTVLQPKGYYSVDQVKLYPSPTEALLALQNGSVDLVFVDSVMLESYQKSFNLPVSSSYQVNGFDNLGFVFKKGSALRDDFNLYLAELGPEKLKVIIERWTK
;
A
#
# COMPACT_ATOMS: atom_id res chain seq x y z
N MET A 1 -14.59 -92.13 14.89
CA MET A 1 -15.99 -91.75 14.70
C MET A 1 -16.14 -90.35 15.25
N LYS A 2 -16.74 -89.44 14.51
CA LYS A 2 -17.09 -88.03 14.63
C LYS A 2 -16.11 -87.09 13.94
N ASN A 3 -16.58 -86.68 12.76
CA ASN A 3 -16.10 -85.60 11.92
C ASN A 3 -16.38 -84.26 12.59
N MET A 4 -15.33 -83.40 12.68
CA MET A 4 -15.53 -82.05 13.08
C MET A 4 -15.05 -81.15 11.88
N ARG A 5 -16.03 -80.62 11.18
CA ARG A 5 -15.82 -79.69 10.05
C ARG A 5 -15.45 -78.32 10.63
N LEU A 6 -14.23 -77.88 10.34
CA LEU A 6 -13.74 -76.53 10.65
C LEU A 6 -14.28 -75.58 9.63
N LEU A 7 -15.15 -74.65 10.04
CA LEU A 7 -15.71 -73.60 9.23
C LEU A 7 -14.76 -72.39 9.29
N ALA A 8 -14.01 -72.14 8.22
CA ALA A 8 -13.16 -70.97 8.11
C ALA A 8 -13.98 -69.74 7.75
N LEU A 9 -14.15 -68.83 8.70
CA LEU A 9 -14.81 -67.51 8.49
C LEU A 9 -13.79 -66.57 7.90
N VAL A 10 -13.88 -66.28 6.61
CA VAL A 10 -13.05 -65.24 5.93
C VAL A 10 -13.67 -63.87 6.20
N LEU A 11 -13.04 -63.10 7.06
CA LEU A 11 -13.45 -61.72 7.35
C LEU A 11 -12.89 -60.82 6.26
N PHE A 12 -13.76 -60.34 5.37
CA PHE A 12 -13.41 -59.34 4.34
C PHE A 12 -13.40 -57.97 5.01
N ILE A 13 -12.21 -57.45 5.33
CA ILE A 13 -12.04 -56.07 5.79
C ILE A 13 -11.99 -55.21 4.56
N THR A 14 -13.12 -54.57 4.25
CA THR A 14 -13.17 -53.49 3.23
C THR A 14 -12.51 -52.23 3.79
N PHE A 15 -11.30 -51.98 3.37
CA PHE A 15 -10.58 -50.73 3.65
C PHE A 15 -11.21 -49.62 2.80
N THR A 16 -12.15 -48.89 3.35
CA THR A 16 -12.65 -47.65 2.72
C THR A 16 -11.59 -46.58 2.82
N LEU A 17 -10.85 -46.38 1.75
CA LEU A 17 -10.04 -45.17 1.56
C LEU A 17 -10.98 -43.96 1.61
N GLY A 18 -11.16 -43.40 2.79
CA GLY A 18 -11.73 -42.08 2.96
C GLY A 18 -10.83 -41.08 2.24
N ALA A 19 -11.20 -40.65 1.05
CA ALA A 19 -10.65 -39.47 0.42
C ALA A 19 -10.94 -38.31 1.38
N CYS A 20 -9.95 -37.91 2.20
CA CYS A 20 -9.93 -36.60 2.80
C CYS A 20 -9.90 -35.61 1.64
N SER A 21 -11.07 -35.13 1.22
CA SER A 21 -11.14 -33.86 0.53
C SER A 21 -10.62 -32.83 1.51
N ASP A 22 -9.40 -32.41 1.31
CA ASP A 22 -8.84 -31.20 1.92
C ASP A 22 -9.74 -30.04 1.45
N GLN A 23 -10.83 -29.80 2.19
CA GLN A 23 -11.55 -28.55 2.10
C GLN A 23 -10.58 -27.51 2.60
N GLY A 24 -9.81 -26.92 1.65
CA GLY A 24 -8.95 -25.80 1.92
C GLY A 24 -9.73 -24.82 2.77
N SER A 25 -9.34 -24.67 4.03
CA SER A 25 -9.90 -23.67 4.91
C SER A 25 -9.75 -22.33 4.18
N ASN A 26 -10.87 -21.78 3.72
CA ASN A 26 -10.94 -20.46 3.09
C ASN A 26 -10.60 -19.44 4.20
N SER A 27 -9.32 -19.39 4.58
CA SER A 27 -8.86 -18.47 5.60
C SER A 27 -9.04 -17.05 5.04
N THR A 28 -9.83 -16.27 5.73
CA THR A 28 -10.05 -14.86 5.39
C THR A 28 -8.71 -14.10 5.48
N ILE A 29 -8.26 -13.52 4.39
CA ILE A 29 -7.02 -12.75 4.32
C ILE A 29 -7.15 -11.51 5.19
N LYS A 30 -6.22 -11.30 6.11
CA LYS A 30 -6.17 -10.11 6.97
C LYS A 30 -5.42 -9.01 6.24
N VAL A 31 -6.08 -7.90 6.00
CA VAL A 31 -5.55 -6.76 5.26
C VAL A 31 -5.39 -5.57 6.20
N ALA A 32 -4.19 -5.02 6.28
CA ALA A 32 -3.94 -3.74 6.96
C ALA A 32 -3.96 -2.60 5.94
N VAL A 33 -4.63 -1.50 6.27
CA VAL A 33 -4.77 -0.35 5.37
C VAL A 33 -4.61 0.97 6.12
N SER A 34 -4.17 2.02 5.40
CA SER A 34 -4.21 3.42 5.85
C SER A 34 -5.02 4.24 4.83
N PRO A 35 -6.35 4.37 5.00
CA PRO A 35 -7.24 4.86 3.95
C PRO A 35 -7.23 6.40 3.85
N THR A 36 -6.04 6.98 3.67
CA THR A 36 -5.78 8.43 3.66
C THR A 36 -5.00 8.89 2.42
N ILE A 37 -4.86 8.02 1.40
CA ILE A 37 -4.01 8.25 0.23
C ILE A 37 -4.81 8.15 -1.08
N PRO A 38 -5.63 9.16 -1.40
CA PRO A 38 -6.32 9.18 -2.69
C PRO A 38 -5.30 9.39 -3.83
N PRO A 39 -5.49 8.73 -4.98
CA PRO A 39 -6.58 7.82 -5.34
C PRO A 39 -6.25 6.34 -5.02
N MET A 40 -5.11 6.05 -4.34
CA MET A 40 -4.66 4.67 -4.12
C MET A 40 -5.58 3.93 -3.16
N LEU A 41 -5.77 4.47 -1.94
CA LEU A 41 -6.77 4.02 -0.99
C LEU A 41 -7.23 5.16 -0.09
N PHE A 42 -8.53 5.39 -0.03
CA PHE A 42 -9.11 6.45 0.77
C PHE A 42 -10.56 6.14 1.17
N GLU A 43 -11.08 6.88 2.14
CA GLU A 43 -12.47 6.80 2.53
C GLU A 43 -13.30 7.83 1.76
N LYS A 44 -14.41 7.38 1.18
CA LYS A 44 -15.42 8.21 0.52
C LYS A 44 -16.81 7.70 0.90
N ASP A 45 -17.67 8.60 1.39
CA ASP A 45 -19.05 8.27 1.79
C ASP A 45 -19.14 7.10 2.79
N GLY A 46 -18.18 7.04 3.75
CA GLY A 46 -18.10 5.99 4.76
C GLY A 46 -17.65 4.62 4.24
N LYS A 47 -17.06 4.56 3.04
CA LYS A 47 -16.53 3.33 2.43
C LYS A 47 -15.11 3.53 1.94
N TYR A 48 -14.29 2.50 2.11
CA TYR A 48 -12.97 2.48 1.49
C TYR A 48 -13.07 2.24 0.00
N THR A 49 -12.27 2.96 -0.76
CA THR A 49 -12.26 2.94 -2.21
C THR A 49 -10.88 3.32 -2.75
N GLY A 50 -10.61 3.03 -4.01
CA GLY A 50 -9.37 3.41 -4.68
C GLY A 50 -8.77 2.30 -5.54
N VAL A 51 -7.65 2.63 -6.18
CA VAL A 51 -6.90 1.74 -7.10
C VAL A 51 -6.54 0.43 -6.43
N ASP A 52 -5.94 0.49 -5.24
CA ASP A 52 -5.41 -0.70 -4.55
C ASP A 52 -6.52 -1.66 -4.14
N LEU A 53 -7.64 -1.11 -3.64
CA LEU A 53 -8.79 -1.93 -3.27
C LEU A 53 -9.38 -2.62 -4.49
N GLU A 54 -9.54 -1.93 -5.62
CA GLU A 54 -10.07 -2.52 -6.84
C GLU A 54 -9.19 -3.65 -7.37
N ILE A 55 -7.85 -3.47 -7.34
CA ILE A 55 -6.90 -4.52 -7.72
C ILE A 55 -7.03 -5.73 -6.78
N PHE A 56 -7.10 -5.51 -5.46
CA PHE A 56 -7.16 -6.60 -4.49
C PHE A 56 -8.50 -7.33 -4.49
N GLU A 57 -9.61 -6.63 -4.69
CA GLU A 57 -10.93 -7.22 -4.93
C GLU A 57 -10.94 -8.10 -6.18
N GLY A 58 -10.31 -7.63 -7.26
CA GLY A 58 -10.14 -8.41 -8.48
C GLY A 58 -9.33 -9.69 -8.25
N TYR A 59 -8.26 -9.60 -7.46
CA TYR A 59 -7.48 -10.75 -7.03
C TYR A 59 -8.34 -11.77 -6.28
N CYS A 60 -9.02 -11.34 -5.22
CA CYS A 60 -9.86 -12.25 -4.43
C CYS A 60 -11.00 -12.85 -5.25
N LYS A 61 -11.60 -12.09 -6.14
CA LYS A 61 -12.61 -12.62 -7.07
C LYS A 61 -12.04 -13.71 -7.99
N SER A 62 -10.82 -13.53 -8.48
CA SER A 62 -10.18 -14.51 -9.38
C SER A 62 -9.75 -15.80 -8.67
N ARG A 63 -9.42 -15.72 -7.39
CA ARG A 63 -8.93 -16.85 -6.56
C ARG A 63 -10.01 -17.44 -5.64
N GLY A 64 -11.22 -16.87 -5.62
CA GLY A 64 -12.29 -17.32 -4.73
C GLY A 64 -11.99 -17.06 -3.25
N CYS A 65 -11.16 -16.06 -2.92
CA CYS A 65 -10.80 -15.71 -1.55
C CYS A 65 -11.74 -14.66 -0.94
N SER A 66 -11.72 -14.58 0.38
CA SER A 66 -12.31 -13.48 1.15
C SER A 66 -11.26 -12.72 1.92
N PHE A 67 -11.50 -11.47 2.25
CA PHE A 67 -10.58 -10.67 3.04
C PHE A 67 -11.32 -9.74 4.02
N LYS A 68 -10.61 -9.32 5.06
CA LYS A 68 -11.10 -8.35 6.04
C LYS A 68 -10.06 -7.24 6.21
N MET A 69 -10.48 -6.01 5.96
CA MET A 69 -9.63 -4.83 6.17
C MET A 69 -9.71 -4.33 7.62
N THR A 70 -8.56 -3.90 8.14
CA THR A 70 -8.43 -3.16 9.40
C THR A 70 -7.63 -1.91 9.12
N ALA A 71 -8.20 -0.75 9.47
CA ALA A 71 -7.54 0.54 9.31
C ALA A 71 -6.55 0.80 10.45
N TYR A 72 -5.44 1.40 10.08
CA TYR A 72 -4.36 1.83 10.97
C TYR A 72 -3.86 3.21 10.54
N ASP A 73 -3.10 3.88 11.40
CA ASP A 73 -2.20 4.91 10.92
C ASP A 73 -1.08 4.32 10.04
N TRP A 74 -0.27 5.18 9.42
CA TRP A 74 0.75 4.72 8.46
C TRP A 74 1.76 3.72 9.05
N LEU A 75 2.30 4.01 10.24
CA LEU A 75 3.28 3.14 10.89
C LEU A 75 2.64 1.86 11.43
N GLY A 76 1.44 1.96 11.99
CA GLY A 76 0.67 0.83 12.47
C GLY A 76 0.34 -0.17 11.35
N MET A 77 -0.01 0.31 10.16
CA MET A 77 -0.25 -0.53 8.98
C MET A 77 1.00 -1.35 8.60
N LEU A 78 2.16 -0.70 8.48
CA LEU A 78 3.41 -1.39 8.16
C LEU A 78 3.83 -2.35 9.30
N GLY A 79 3.63 -1.93 10.56
CA GLY A 79 3.88 -2.75 11.74
C GLY A 79 2.99 -4.01 11.81
N ALA A 80 1.72 -3.90 11.41
CA ALA A 80 0.80 -5.03 11.39
C ALA A 80 1.25 -6.14 10.42
N VAL A 81 1.80 -5.78 9.25
CA VAL A 81 2.34 -6.77 8.30
C VAL A 81 3.67 -7.32 8.77
N SER A 82 4.61 -6.47 9.19
CA SER A 82 5.94 -6.93 9.62
C SER A 82 5.88 -7.86 10.83
N SER A 83 4.90 -7.66 11.74
CA SER A 83 4.66 -8.55 12.89
C SER A 83 3.82 -9.79 12.57
N GLY A 84 3.25 -9.88 11.36
CA GLY A 84 2.36 -10.97 10.96
C GLY A 84 0.93 -10.90 11.53
N GLN A 85 0.53 -9.74 12.08
CA GLN A 85 -0.87 -9.48 12.47
C GLN A 85 -1.78 -9.36 11.24
N ALA A 86 -1.25 -8.83 10.13
CA ALA A 86 -1.88 -8.83 8.82
C ALA A 86 -1.07 -9.66 7.82
N ASP A 87 -1.74 -10.23 6.83
CA ASP A 87 -1.13 -11.02 5.76
C ASP A 87 -0.63 -10.14 4.63
N VAL A 88 -1.32 -9.03 4.38
CA VAL A 88 -1.04 -8.05 3.32
C VAL A 88 -1.40 -6.65 3.78
N ALA A 89 -0.70 -5.64 3.23
CA ALA A 89 -1.10 -4.25 3.32
C ALA A 89 -1.02 -3.57 1.95
N PHE A 90 -1.89 -2.58 1.77
CA PHE A 90 -1.87 -1.69 0.62
C PHE A 90 -2.44 -0.32 0.97
N SER A 91 -1.89 0.73 0.43
CA SER A 91 -2.27 2.15 0.48
C SER A 91 -1.19 2.97 -0.24
N GLY A 92 -0.90 2.65 -1.51
CA GLY A 92 0.13 3.36 -2.27
C GLY A 92 1.51 3.24 -1.63
N ILE A 93 1.94 2.02 -1.29
CA ILE A 93 3.16 1.82 -0.49
C ILE A 93 4.38 1.74 -1.41
N SER A 94 5.33 2.65 -1.21
CA SER A 94 6.62 2.66 -1.91
C SER A 94 7.45 1.42 -1.58
N ILE A 95 7.98 0.78 -2.62
CA ILE A 95 8.92 -0.33 -2.53
C ILE A 95 10.31 0.23 -2.24
N THR A 96 10.87 -0.03 -1.06
CA THR A 96 12.22 0.38 -0.70
C THR A 96 13.04 -0.80 -0.19
N ASP A 97 14.37 -0.75 -0.36
CA ASP A 97 15.25 -1.83 0.11
C ASP A 97 15.19 -1.97 1.64
N LYS A 98 15.12 -0.87 2.35
CA LYS A 98 14.93 -0.86 3.82
C LYS A 98 13.66 -1.61 4.25
N ARG A 99 12.54 -1.40 3.56
CA ARG A 99 11.29 -2.11 3.86
C ARG A 99 11.35 -3.58 3.47
N LYS A 100 12.07 -3.93 2.40
CA LYS A 100 12.28 -5.32 1.98
C LYS A 100 13.06 -6.16 3.00
N GLU A 101 13.78 -5.56 3.93
CA GLU A 101 14.46 -6.30 5.01
C GLU A 101 13.43 -7.01 5.90
N ALA A 102 12.32 -6.37 6.23
CA ALA A 102 11.30 -6.85 7.15
C ALA A 102 10.05 -7.43 6.48
N MET A 103 9.79 -7.12 5.22
CA MET A 103 8.54 -7.46 4.51
C MET A 103 8.85 -7.84 3.07
N ASP A 104 7.94 -8.58 2.42
CA ASP A 104 8.02 -8.84 1.00
C ASP A 104 7.06 -7.92 0.24
N PHE A 105 7.38 -7.66 -1.03
CA PHE A 105 6.57 -6.80 -1.90
C PHE A 105 6.10 -7.56 -3.14
N SER A 106 4.97 -7.15 -3.66
CA SER A 106 4.58 -7.53 -5.02
C SER A 106 5.53 -6.92 -6.05
N ASN A 107 5.43 -7.36 -7.29
CA ASN A 107 5.92 -6.58 -8.42
C ASN A 107 5.29 -5.19 -8.37
N PRO A 108 5.99 -4.13 -8.82
CA PRO A 108 5.43 -2.79 -8.89
C PRO A 108 4.23 -2.77 -9.84
N TYR A 109 3.13 -2.16 -9.38
CA TYR A 109 1.92 -1.99 -10.19
C TYR A 109 1.74 -0.55 -10.68
N PHE A 110 2.44 0.41 -10.06
CA PHE A 110 2.41 1.82 -10.42
C PHE A 110 3.79 2.46 -10.23
N ILE A 111 4.11 3.42 -11.11
CA ILE A 111 5.32 4.23 -11.01
C ILE A 111 4.89 5.67 -10.81
N SER A 112 5.33 6.27 -9.70
CA SER A 112 5.06 7.64 -9.32
C SER A 112 6.34 8.48 -9.32
N THR A 113 6.21 9.77 -9.06
CA THR A 113 7.29 10.70 -8.73
C THR A 113 6.90 11.49 -7.50
N TRP A 114 7.89 12.02 -6.78
CA TRP A 114 7.59 12.83 -5.61
C TRP A 114 7.48 14.31 -5.96
N GLN A 115 6.55 14.98 -5.30
CA GLN A 115 6.28 16.39 -5.46
C GLN A 115 6.34 17.09 -4.11
N LEU A 116 6.90 18.28 -4.10
CA LEU A 116 6.62 19.28 -3.07
C LEU A 116 5.48 20.15 -3.58
N ILE A 117 4.36 20.13 -2.88
CA ILE A 117 3.19 20.95 -3.24
C ILE A 117 3.00 22.09 -2.26
N GLY A 118 2.48 23.21 -2.76
CA GLY A 118 2.09 24.38 -1.98
C GLY A 118 0.71 24.89 -2.42
N LEU A 119 0.15 25.83 -1.65
CA LEU A 119 -1.08 26.52 -2.06
C LEU A 119 -0.84 27.40 -3.30
N GLN A 120 -1.75 27.34 -4.26
CA GLN A 120 -1.64 28.09 -5.53
C GLN A 120 -1.49 29.60 -5.31
N ASN A 121 -2.23 30.17 -4.37
CA ASN A 121 -2.21 31.60 -4.06
C ASN A 121 -0.89 32.08 -3.42
N ARG A 122 -0.04 31.19 -2.94
CA ARG A 122 1.27 31.52 -2.38
C ARG A 122 2.38 31.57 -3.42
N HIS A 123 2.14 31.05 -4.61
CA HIS A 123 3.06 31.07 -5.76
C HIS A 123 4.49 30.57 -5.45
N ILE A 124 4.62 29.62 -4.52
CA ILE A 124 5.95 29.09 -4.12
C ILE A 124 6.51 28.26 -5.27
N LYS A 125 7.70 28.64 -5.73
CA LYS A 125 8.50 27.90 -6.71
C LYS A 125 9.88 27.63 -6.11
N ILE A 126 10.30 26.38 -6.14
CA ILE A 126 11.63 25.94 -5.74
C ILE A 126 12.43 25.69 -7.01
N ASN A 127 13.37 26.58 -7.30
CA ASN A 127 14.24 26.43 -8.46
C ASN A 127 15.49 25.62 -8.12
N ASP A 128 15.99 25.76 -6.90
CA ASP A 128 17.07 24.98 -6.32
C ASP A 128 16.67 24.47 -4.94
N LEU A 129 17.07 23.25 -4.59
CA LEU A 129 16.72 22.64 -3.28
C LEU A 129 17.24 23.44 -2.08
N SER A 130 18.28 24.27 -2.25
CA SER A 130 18.74 25.20 -1.20
C SER A 130 17.70 26.26 -0.83
N ASP A 131 16.72 26.55 -1.69
CA ASP A 131 15.61 27.46 -1.41
C ASP A 131 14.68 26.92 -0.31
N LEU A 132 14.70 25.61 -0.04
CA LEU A 132 13.88 24.97 1.01
C LEU A 132 14.11 25.59 2.40
N LYS A 133 15.27 26.19 2.66
CA LYS A 133 15.58 26.93 3.90
C LYS A 133 14.57 28.05 4.23
N LYS A 134 13.80 28.48 3.25
CA LYS A 134 12.83 29.58 3.41
C LYS A 134 11.44 29.10 3.83
N TYR A 135 11.19 27.78 3.84
CA TYR A 135 9.86 27.20 3.96
C TYR A 135 9.79 26.09 4.99
N SER A 136 8.65 25.98 5.65
CA SER A 136 8.31 24.81 6.45
C SER A 136 7.82 23.67 5.55
N ILE A 137 8.21 22.43 5.87
CA ILE A 137 7.93 21.24 5.07
C ILE A 137 7.22 20.21 5.95
N ALA A 138 6.17 19.59 5.42
CA ALA A 138 5.47 18.52 6.11
C ALA A 138 5.41 17.23 5.30
N TYR A 139 5.35 16.10 6.02
CA TYR A 139 5.13 14.77 5.47
C TYR A 139 4.73 13.78 6.58
N PRO A 140 4.19 12.59 6.23
CA PRO A 140 3.84 11.57 7.22
C PRO A 140 5.07 10.95 7.88
N THR A 141 5.01 10.74 9.18
CA THR A 141 6.04 10.03 9.95
C THR A 141 6.29 8.64 9.38
N GLY A 142 7.57 8.27 9.16
CA GLY A 142 7.95 6.96 8.63
C GLY A 142 7.63 6.74 7.15
N SER A 143 7.26 7.81 6.44
CA SER A 143 7.15 7.78 4.98
C SER A 143 8.53 7.73 4.32
N VAL A 144 8.59 7.46 3.02
CA VAL A 144 9.82 7.56 2.23
C VAL A 144 10.39 8.98 2.19
N PHE A 145 9.54 9.98 2.37
CA PHE A 145 9.95 11.38 2.45
C PHE A 145 10.82 11.65 3.69
N ASP A 146 10.54 10.98 4.82
CA ASP A 146 11.34 11.10 6.04
C ASP A 146 12.77 10.60 5.81
N ASP A 147 12.95 9.47 5.14
CA ASP A 147 14.25 8.96 4.77
C ASP A 147 14.96 9.92 3.77
N TYR A 148 14.26 10.39 2.73
CA TYR A 148 14.82 11.32 1.75
C TYR A 148 15.28 12.64 2.38
N VAL A 149 14.47 13.21 3.23
CA VAL A 149 14.76 14.45 3.93
C VAL A 149 15.98 14.29 4.84
N LYS A 150 16.07 13.21 5.62
CA LYS A 150 17.18 12.95 6.55
C LYS A 150 18.48 12.55 5.86
N THR A 151 18.40 11.79 4.76
CA THR A 151 19.61 11.23 4.12
C THR A 151 20.12 12.04 2.93
N VAL A 152 19.26 12.83 2.29
CA VAL A 152 19.62 13.61 1.10
C VAL A 152 19.60 15.12 1.35
N LEU A 153 18.51 15.65 1.91
CA LEU A 153 18.38 17.11 2.04
C LEU A 153 19.14 17.68 3.24
N GLN A 154 19.03 17.03 4.40
CA GLN A 154 19.65 17.49 5.64
C GLN A 154 21.20 17.52 5.56
N PRO A 155 21.89 16.47 5.07
CA PRO A 155 23.34 16.49 4.97
C PRO A 155 23.90 17.58 4.04
N LYS A 156 23.08 18.00 3.07
CA LYS A 156 23.42 19.11 2.16
C LYS A 156 23.09 20.49 2.76
N GLY A 157 22.51 20.51 3.95
CA GLY A 157 22.09 21.73 4.60
C GLY A 157 20.99 22.49 3.85
N TYR A 158 20.13 21.79 3.10
CA TYR A 158 19.06 22.42 2.33
C TYR A 158 17.85 22.81 3.20
N TYR A 159 17.79 22.31 4.43
CA TYR A 159 16.82 22.74 5.44
C TYR A 159 17.33 22.44 6.85
N SER A 160 16.69 23.01 7.88
CA SER A 160 16.92 22.73 9.29
C SER A 160 15.80 21.89 9.90
N VAL A 161 16.10 21.16 10.97
CA VAL A 161 15.15 20.21 11.60
C VAL A 161 13.87 20.89 12.10
N ASP A 162 13.98 22.13 12.57
CA ASP A 162 12.86 22.95 13.07
C ASP A 162 11.85 23.33 11.96
N GLN A 163 12.26 23.28 10.69
CA GLN A 163 11.39 23.52 9.54
C GLN A 163 10.51 22.31 9.19
N VAL A 164 10.82 21.13 9.72
CA VAL A 164 10.09 19.89 9.43
C VAL A 164 8.95 19.70 10.41
N LYS A 165 7.78 19.42 9.88
CA LYS A 165 6.57 19.06 10.63
C LYS A 165 6.11 17.67 10.23
N LEU A 166 6.09 16.76 11.21
CA LEU A 166 5.68 15.37 11.01
C LEU A 166 4.21 15.21 11.39
N TYR A 167 3.47 14.49 10.56
CA TYR A 167 2.06 14.21 10.78
C TYR A 167 1.79 12.69 10.76
N PRO A 168 0.73 12.20 11.42
CA PRO A 168 0.36 10.79 11.40
C PRO A 168 -0.06 10.28 10.01
N SER A 169 -0.62 11.17 9.18
CA SER A 169 -1.14 10.81 7.85
C SER A 169 -0.92 11.90 6.80
N PRO A 170 -0.96 11.55 5.50
CA PRO A 170 -0.94 12.52 4.40
C PRO A 170 -2.10 13.53 4.48
N THR A 171 -3.28 13.10 4.91
CA THR A 171 -4.46 13.97 5.06
C THR A 171 -4.21 15.08 6.08
N GLU A 172 -3.60 14.76 7.22
CA GLU A 172 -3.29 15.76 8.25
C GLU A 172 -2.20 16.73 7.80
N ALA A 173 -1.18 16.24 7.08
CA ALA A 173 -0.18 17.10 6.47
C ALA A 173 -0.81 18.07 5.44
N LEU A 174 -1.77 17.57 4.63
CA LEU A 174 -2.52 18.39 3.67
C LEU A 174 -3.39 19.44 4.38
N LEU A 175 -4.07 19.08 5.47
CA LEU A 175 -4.86 20.03 6.28
C LEU A 175 -3.96 21.13 6.87
N ALA A 176 -2.75 20.78 7.30
CA ALA A 176 -1.77 21.75 7.79
C ALA A 176 -1.31 22.72 6.67
N LEU A 177 -1.20 22.26 5.43
CA LEU A 177 -0.96 23.12 4.28
C LEU A 177 -2.14 24.07 4.02
N GLN A 178 -3.35 23.53 4.02
CA GLN A 178 -4.57 24.29 3.73
C GLN A 178 -4.82 25.41 4.77
N ASN A 179 -4.54 25.16 6.05
CA ASN A 179 -4.69 26.17 7.10
C ASN A 179 -3.47 27.09 7.28
N GLY A 180 -2.42 26.90 6.46
CA GLY A 180 -1.21 27.73 6.50
C GLY A 180 -0.22 27.41 7.62
N SER A 181 -0.40 26.29 8.34
CA SER A 181 0.53 25.87 9.40
C SER A 181 1.87 25.38 8.84
N VAL A 182 1.91 25.01 7.56
CA VAL A 182 3.11 24.66 6.80
C VAL A 182 3.05 25.27 5.40
N ASP A 183 4.20 25.44 4.77
CA ASP A 183 4.32 26.05 3.44
C ASP A 183 4.26 25.03 2.32
N LEU A 184 4.85 23.85 2.54
CA LEU A 184 5.01 22.79 1.55
C LEU A 184 4.71 21.42 2.16
N VAL A 185 4.17 20.51 1.34
CA VAL A 185 3.94 19.11 1.70
C VAL A 185 4.53 18.20 0.65
N PHE A 186 5.22 17.14 1.08
CA PHE A 186 5.62 16.06 0.18
C PHE A 186 4.43 15.14 -0.12
N VAL A 187 4.22 14.87 -1.39
CA VAL A 187 3.19 13.94 -1.89
C VAL A 187 3.72 13.17 -3.11
N ASP A 188 3.07 12.07 -3.44
CA ASP A 188 3.22 11.43 -4.75
C ASP A 188 2.49 12.22 -5.84
N SER A 189 3.01 12.17 -7.07
CA SER A 189 2.42 12.88 -8.21
C SER A 189 0.96 12.50 -8.44
N VAL A 190 0.61 11.23 -8.24
CA VAL A 190 -0.77 10.74 -8.38
C VAL A 190 -1.72 11.35 -7.33
N MET A 191 -1.21 11.63 -6.13
CA MET A 191 -1.99 12.33 -5.09
C MET A 191 -2.25 13.79 -5.48
N LEU A 192 -1.23 14.48 -6.03
CA LEU A 192 -1.41 15.86 -6.50
C LEU A 192 -2.52 15.94 -7.55
N GLU A 193 -2.52 15.04 -8.54
CA GLU A 193 -3.58 14.98 -9.54
C GLU A 193 -4.97 14.76 -8.91
N SER A 194 -5.06 13.83 -7.97
CA SER A 194 -6.30 13.55 -7.24
C SER A 194 -6.76 14.78 -6.44
N TYR A 195 -5.87 15.46 -5.74
CA TYR A 195 -6.19 16.67 -5.00
C TYR A 195 -6.73 17.76 -5.89
N GLN A 196 -6.14 17.98 -7.06
CA GLN A 196 -6.56 19.00 -8.01
C GLN A 196 -7.88 18.67 -8.70
N LYS A 197 -8.01 17.44 -9.23
CA LYS A 197 -9.13 17.04 -10.09
C LYS A 197 -10.33 16.54 -9.31
N SER A 198 -10.11 15.61 -8.37
CA SER A 198 -11.21 14.93 -7.67
C SER A 198 -11.67 15.70 -6.43
N PHE A 199 -10.76 16.39 -5.75
CA PHE A 199 -11.08 17.16 -4.54
C PHE A 199 -11.11 18.68 -4.78
N ASN A 200 -10.78 19.14 -5.99
CA ASN A 200 -10.76 20.56 -6.37
C ASN A 200 -9.98 21.45 -5.36
N LEU A 201 -8.84 20.94 -4.87
CA LEU A 201 -8.02 21.68 -3.92
C LEU A 201 -7.10 22.69 -4.64
N PRO A 202 -6.93 23.91 -4.12
CA PRO A 202 -6.11 24.95 -4.72
C PRO A 202 -4.62 24.74 -4.43
N VAL A 203 -4.08 23.57 -4.81
CA VAL A 203 -2.68 23.20 -4.63
C VAL A 203 -1.97 23.04 -5.97
N SER A 204 -0.66 23.27 -5.99
CA SER A 204 0.17 23.08 -7.18
C SER A 204 1.56 22.59 -6.82
N SER A 205 2.24 21.99 -7.79
CA SER A 205 3.65 21.60 -7.64
C SER A 205 4.54 22.83 -7.48
N SER A 206 5.29 22.88 -6.40
CA SER A 206 6.36 23.82 -6.15
C SER A 206 7.72 23.28 -6.60
N TYR A 207 7.91 21.96 -6.54
CA TYR A 207 9.11 21.25 -6.98
C TYR A 207 8.80 19.79 -7.27
N GLN A 208 9.37 19.25 -8.34
CA GLN A 208 9.35 17.81 -8.62
C GLN A 208 10.72 17.22 -8.27
N VAL A 209 10.71 16.20 -7.41
CA VAL A 209 11.94 15.46 -7.07
C VAL A 209 12.29 14.53 -8.22
N ASN A 210 13.57 14.54 -8.63
CA ASN A 210 14.04 13.63 -9.66
C ASN A 210 14.07 12.19 -9.13
N GLY A 211 13.61 11.26 -9.96
CA GLY A 211 13.55 9.83 -9.64
C GLY A 211 12.15 9.26 -9.80
N PHE A 212 12.06 7.96 -9.60
CA PHE A 212 10.81 7.23 -9.67
C PHE A 212 10.54 6.54 -8.34
N ASP A 213 9.29 6.47 -7.98
CA ASP A 213 8.79 5.71 -6.84
C ASP A 213 7.92 4.55 -7.35
N ASN A 214 8.33 3.34 -7.03
CA ASN A 214 7.60 2.13 -7.39
C ASN A 214 6.64 1.76 -6.27
N LEU A 215 5.34 1.72 -6.55
CA LEU A 215 4.33 1.31 -5.58
C LEU A 215 4.03 -0.18 -5.70
N GLY A 216 3.86 -0.85 -4.56
CA GLY A 216 3.57 -2.28 -4.46
C GLY A 216 2.70 -2.63 -3.28
N PHE A 217 2.10 -3.81 -3.34
CA PHE A 217 1.43 -4.44 -2.20
C PHE A 217 2.47 -5.05 -1.27
N VAL A 218 2.24 -4.98 0.02
CA VAL A 218 3.19 -5.45 1.05
C VAL A 218 2.64 -6.71 1.70
N PHE A 219 3.48 -7.72 1.84
CA PHE A 219 3.16 -9.00 2.45
C PHE A 219 4.12 -9.28 3.60
N LYS A 220 3.69 -10.10 4.56
CA LYS A 220 4.63 -10.59 5.57
C LYS A 220 5.77 -11.35 4.89
N LYS A 221 6.93 -11.35 5.51
CA LYS A 221 8.13 -11.99 4.98
C LYS A 221 7.92 -13.48 4.72
N GLY A 222 8.31 -13.97 3.54
CA GLY A 222 8.18 -15.38 3.13
C GLY A 222 6.74 -15.81 2.79
N SER A 223 5.86 -14.89 2.45
CA SER A 223 4.44 -15.19 2.16
C SER A 223 4.24 -15.78 0.76
N ALA A 224 3.67 -16.98 0.67
CA ALA A 224 3.23 -17.57 -0.59
C ALA A 224 2.10 -16.75 -1.25
N LEU A 225 1.33 -15.99 -0.46
CA LEU A 225 0.29 -15.09 -0.98
C LEU A 225 0.88 -14.03 -1.91
N ARG A 226 2.12 -13.54 -1.63
CA ARG A 226 2.84 -12.61 -2.50
C ARG A 226 3.09 -13.19 -3.89
N ASP A 227 3.50 -14.45 -3.96
CA ASP A 227 3.83 -15.11 -5.23
C ASP A 227 2.57 -15.32 -6.08
N ASP A 228 1.47 -15.78 -5.46
CA ASP A 228 0.19 -15.92 -6.17
C ASP A 228 -0.39 -14.56 -6.59
N PHE A 229 -0.25 -13.53 -5.75
CA PHE A 229 -0.64 -12.17 -6.13
C PHE A 229 0.16 -11.63 -7.31
N ASN A 230 1.46 -11.93 -7.40
CA ASN A 230 2.28 -11.58 -8.56
C ASN A 230 1.84 -12.29 -9.84
N LEU A 231 1.43 -13.57 -9.74
CA LEU A 231 0.82 -14.28 -10.87
C LEU A 231 -0.47 -13.59 -11.33
N TYR A 232 -1.33 -13.19 -10.38
CA TYR A 232 -2.52 -12.43 -10.72
C TYR A 232 -2.21 -11.09 -11.39
N LEU A 233 -1.22 -10.32 -10.92
CA LEU A 233 -0.82 -9.07 -11.58
C LEU A 233 -0.35 -9.30 -13.02
N ALA A 234 0.38 -10.40 -13.26
CA ALA A 234 0.79 -10.80 -14.61
C ALA A 234 -0.41 -11.20 -15.50
N GLU A 235 -1.39 -11.93 -14.94
CA GLU A 235 -2.64 -12.32 -15.63
C GLU A 235 -3.53 -11.11 -15.93
N LEU A 236 -3.59 -10.14 -15.00
CA LEU A 236 -4.31 -8.87 -15.19
C LEU A 236 -3.73 -8.10 -16.36
N GLY A 237 -2.42 -8.07 -16.46
CA GLY A 237 -1.67 -7.43 -17.53
C GLY A 237 -1.70 -5.89 -17.48
N PRO A 238 -0.77 -5.25 -18.21
CA PRO A 238 -0.57 -3.79 -18.12
C PRO A 238 -1.76 -2.99 -18.62
N GLU A 239 -2.48 -3.45 -19.64
CA GLU A 239 -3.60 -2.71 -20.22
C GLU A 239 -4.80 -2.61 -19.26
N LYS A 240 -5.16 -3.72 -18.60
CA LYS A 240 -6.26 -3.71 -17.63
C LYS A 240 -5.87 -2.93 -16.37
N LEU A 241 -4.61 -3.09 -15.93
CA LEU A 241 -4.07 -2.32 -14.81
C LEU A 241 -4.14 -0.82 -15.08
N LYS A 242 -3.74 -0.39 -16.28
CA LYS A 242 -3.87 1.00 -16.72
C LYS A 242 -5.32 1.49 -16.67
N VAL A 243 -6.27 0.70 -17.15
CA VAL A 243 -7.71 1.06 -17.11
C VAL A 243 -8.20 1.26 -15.67
N ILE A 244 -7.78 0.39 -14.74
CA ILE A 244 -8.11 0.55 -13.32
C ILE A 244 -7.55 1.87 -12.80
N ILE A 245 -6.27 2.14 -13.00
CA ILE A 245 -5.62 3.37 -12.53
C ILE A 245 -6.29 4.62 -13.10
N GLU A 246 -6.53 4.65 -14.42
CA GLU A 246 -7.16 5.79 -15.09
C GLU A 246 -8.58 6.09 -14.60
N ARG A 247 -9.32 5.09 -14.15
CA ARG A 247 -10.66 5.27 -13.56
C ARG A 247 -10.63 6.13 -12.30
N TRP A 248 -9.54 6.07 -11.56
CA TRP A 248 -9.39 6.77 -10.28
C TRP A 248 -8.60 8.06 -10.40
N THR A 249 -7.87 8.28 -11.50
CA THR A 249 -7.00 9.46 -11.71
C THR A 249 -7.60 10.47 -12.69
N LYS A 250 -8.62 10.09 -13.46
CA LYS A 250 -9.35 10.98 -14.39
C LYS A 250 -10.67 11.47 -13.80
#